data_52dd029a3499ca638607163426a08919
#
_entry.id   52dd029a3499ca638607163426a08919
#
_cell.length_a   1.000
_cell.length_b   1.000
_cell.length_c   1.000
_cell.angle_alpha   90.00
_cell.angle_beta   90.00
_cell.angle_gamma   90.00
#
_symmetry.space_group_name_H-M   'P 1'
#
loop_
_entity.id
_entity.type
_entity.pdbx_description
1 polymer ?
#
loop_
_entity_poly.entity_id
_entity_poly.type
_entity_poly.pdbx_seq_one_letter_code
_entity_poly.pdbx_strand_id
1 'polypeptide(L)'
;RIDLEQFSDFSEQEEIVMSREVIRQYILHLHDIYKQKTVKRKIASLKAFYSYLEEEEIIEDSPIRKVRTEFREEKVLPRTIPYSTLEMLLSYMYSLKLQENNTECRTKLLNRDIAVVETLFATGIRISELCNLPQKNIDLEQGIFCIKGKGNKERYLQIGTVQVLEQLQEYKRQWEIELNQTEFFFLNRFGERYSEQAARRMVKRYAELAMINLHVTPH
;
A
#
# COMPACT_ATOMS: atom_id res chain seq x y z
N ARG A 1 15.71 10.95 1.56
CA ARG A 1 17.10 10.61 1.95
C ARG A 1 17.80 9.87 0.81
N ILE A 2 17.42 8.64 0.48
CA ILE A 2 18.07 7.82 -0.58
C ILE A 2 18.20 8.55 -1.92
N ASP A 3 17.19 9.31 -2.35
CA ASP A 3 17.22 10.03 -3.62
C ASP A 3 18.23 11.18 -3.63
N LEU A 4 18.46 11.82 -2.49
CA LEU A 4 19.42 12.89 -2.34
C LEU A 4 20.85 12.33 -2.21
N GLU A 5 21.03 11.19 -1.54
CA GLU A 5 22.32 10.48 -1.48
C GLU A 5 22.77 10.10 -2.90
N GLN A 6 21.88 9.54 -3.72
CA GLN A 6 22.18 9.21 -5.12
C GLN A 6 22.50 10.44 -5.99
N PHE A 7 21.90 11.59 -5.70
CA PHE A 7 22.25 12.83 -6.38
C PHE A 7 23.62 13.34 -5.93
N SER A 8 23.94 13.25 -4.63
CA SER A 8 25.24 13.60 -4.09
C SER A 8 26.36 12.75 -4.71
N ASP A 9 26.18 11.42 -4.73
CA ASP A 9 27.13 10.48 -5.33
C ASP A 9 27.39 10.79 -6.82
N PHE A 10 26.35 11.20 -7.55
CA PHE A 10 26.47 11.61 -8.95
C PHE A 10 27.21 12.95 -9.10
N SER A 11 26.92 13.91 -8.23
CA SER A 11 27.48 15.27 -8.29
C SER A 11 28.91 15.37 -7.78
N GLU A 12 29.35 14.50 -6.88
CA GLU A 12 30.74 14.43 -6.40
C GLU A 12 31.73 14.06 -7.52
N GLN A 13 31.26 13.34 -8.55
CA GLN A 13 32.04 13.02 -9.74
C GLN A 13 32.30 14.25 -10.65
N GLU A 14 31.50 15.32 -10.49
CA GLU A 14 31.46 16.50 -11.36
C GLU A 14 31.95 17.81 -10.69
N GLU A 15 32.50 17.75 -9.47
CA GLU A 15 33.05 18.91 -8.69
C GLU A 15 32.12 20.13 -8.47
N ILE A 16 30.85 20.15 -8.96
CA ILE A 16 29.97 21.32 -8.89
C ILE A 16 28.53 20.92 -8.49
N VAL A 17 28.30 20.75 -7.20
CA VAL A 17 27.02 20.31 -6.63
C VAL A 17 25.83 21.27 -6.86
N MET A 18 26.06 22.53 -7.22
CA MET A 18 25.03 23.59 -7.29
C MET A 18 24.78 24.14 -8.70
N SER A 19 25.31 23.50 -9.76
CA SER A 19 25.10 24.02 -11.11
C SER A 19 23.83 23.44 -11.78
N ARG A 20 23.18 24.27 -12.60
CA ARG A 20 22.06 23.82 -13.44
C ARG A 20 22.45 22.72 -14.40
N GLU A 21 23.69 22.72 -14.84
CA GLU A 21 24.21 21.75 -15.80
C GLU A 21 24.27 20.36 -15.18
N VAL A 22 24.79 20.25 -13.95
CA VAL A 22 24.83 18.98 -13.19
C VAL A 22 23.41 18.45 -12.96
N ILE A 23 22.46 19.30 -12.59
CA ILE A 23 21.06 18.89 -12.42
C ILE A 23 20.48 18.37 -13.75
N ARG A 24 20.76 19.03 -14.87
CA ARG A 24 20.31 18.61 -16.20
C ARG A 24 20.89 17.27 -16.59
N GLN A 25 22.20 17.07 -16.40
CA GLN A 25 22.88 15.80 -16.67
C GLN A 25 22.35 14.68 -15.79
N TYR A 26 22.13 14.95 -14.49
CA TYR A 26 21.52 13.98 -13.60
C TYR A 26 20.11 13.58 -14.05
N ILE A 27 19.28 14.52 -14.48
CA ILE A 27 17.96 14.23 -15.01
C ILE A 27 18.03 13.33 -16.26
N LEU A 28 18.96 13.61 -17.18
CA LEU A 28 19.18 12.75 -18.36
C LEU A 28 19.61 11.34 -17.93
N HIS A 29 20.59 11.24 -17.03
CA HIS A 29 21.03 9.97 -16.48
C HIS A 29 19.90 9.18 -15.80
N LEU A 30 19.00 9.87 -15.07
CA LEU A 30 17.83 9.21 -14.48
C LEU A 30 16.88 8.63 -15.55
N HIS A 31 16.73 9.29 -16.69
CA HIS A 31 15.89 8.81 -17.78
C HIS A 31 16.44 7.55 -18.45
N ASP A 32 17.74 7.39 -18.49
CA ASP A 32 18.40 6.22 -19.06
C ASP A 32 18.22 4.96 -18.18
N ILE A 33 18.13 5.15 -16.88
CA ILE A 33 18.15 4.05 -15.91
C ILE A 33 16.76 3.72 -15.37
N TYR A 34 15.90 4.73 -15.17
CA TYR A 34 14.65 4.56 -14.44
C TYR A 34 13.40 4.82 -15.27
N LYS A 35 12.32 4.13 -14.90
CA LYS A 35 10.98 4.42 -15.44
C LYS A 35 10.53 5.83 -15.04
N GLN A 36 9.74 6.48 -15.89
CA GLN A 36 9.29 7.87 -15.74
C GLN A 36 8.71 8.20 -14.36
N LYS A 37 7.93 7.30 -13.76
CA LYS A 37 7.37 7.50 -12.41
C LYS A 37 8.46 7.62 -11.33
N THR A 38 9.55 6.85 -11.45
CA THR A 38 10.70 6.93 -10.54
C THR A 38 11.48 8.22 -10.76
N VAL A 39 11.69 8.62 -12.02
CA VAL A 39 12.35 9.89 -12.38
C VAL A 39 11.59 11.07 -11.77
N LYS A 40 10.25 11.13 -11.94
CA LYS A 40 9.42 12.18 -11.34
C LYS A 40 9.57 12.26 -9.83
N ARG A 41 9.56 11.12 -9.13
CA ARG A 41 9.72 11.07 -7.69
C ARG A 41 11.07 11.64 -7.26
N LYS A 42 12.15 11.26 -7.95
CA LYS A 42 13.51 11.73 -7.67
C LYS A 42 13.66 13.25 -7.95
N ILE A 43 13.09 13.73 -9.04
CA ILE A 43 13.05 15.18 -9.34
C ILE A 43 12.26 15.94 -8.29
N ALA A 44 11.12 15.39 -7.81
CA ALA A 44 10.35 16.02 -6.73
C ALA A 44 11.16 16.11 -5.42
N SER A 45 11.95 15.08 -5.09
CA SER A 45 12.86 15.12 -3.94
C SER A 45 13.93 16.20 -4.08
N LEU A 46 14.50 16.38 -5.30
CA LEU A 46 15.46 17.47 -5.56
C LEU A 46 14.80 18.84 -5.48
N LYS A 47 13.59 19.01 -6.03
CA LYS A 47 12.84 20.26 -5.91
C LYS A 47 12.60 20.64 -4.45
N ALA A 48 12.16 19.68 -3.62
CA ALA A 48 11.95 19.92 -2.21
C ALA A 48 13.26 20.28 -1.48
N PHE A 49 14.36 19.62 -1.82
CA PHE A 49 15.67 19.93 -1.25
C PHE A 49 16.14 21.34 -1.59
N TYR A 50 16.08 21.75 -2.86
CA TYR A 50 16.49 23.09 -3.25
C TYR A 50 15.53 24.19 -2.74
N SER A 51 14.23 23.91 -2.60
CA SER A 51 13.30 24.82 -1.93
C SER A 51 13.67 25.03 -0.46
N TYR A 52 14.03 23.93 0.24
CA TYR A 52 14.49 24.01 1.62
C TYR A 52 15.77 24.86 1.75
N LEU A 53 16.77 24.66 0.87
CA LEU A 53 18.00 25.45 0.89
C LEU A 53 17.75 26.95 0.64
N GLU A 54 16.77 27.27 -0.18
CA GLU A 54 16.36 28.66 -0.48
C GLU A 54 15.59 29.28 0.70
N GLU A 55 14.68 28.52 1.35
CA GLU A 55 13.94 28.92 2.55
C GLU A 55 14.87 29.17 3.76
N GLU A 56 15.95 28.39 3.88
CA GLU A 56 17.00 28.55 4.92
C GLU A 56 18.08 29.58 4.53
N GLU A 57 17.88 30.33 3.42
CA GLU A 57 18.83 31.36 2.93
C GLU A 57 20.26 30.82 2.66
N ILE A 58 20.42 29.51 2.46
CA ILE A 58 21.71 28.86 2.14
C ILE A 58 22.07 29.14 0.68
N ILE A 59 21.09 29.31 -0.20
CA ILE A 59 21.23 29.70 -1.60
C ILE A 59 20.26 30.85 -1.92
N GLU A 60 20.68 31.78 -2.78
CA GLU A 60 19.85 32.90 -3.20
C GLU A 60 18.75 32.46 -4.19
N ASP A 61 19.09 31.59 -5.14
CA ASP A 61 18.22 31.14 -6.23
C ASP A 61 18.31 29.61 -6.39
N SER A 62 17.17 28.95 -6.42
CA SER A 62 17.11 27.50 -6.66
C SER A 62 17.52 27.14 -8.10
N PRO A 63 18.63 26.40 -8.33
CA PRO A 63 19.11 26.09 -9.67
C PRO A 63 18.15 25.20 -10.46
N ILE A 64 17.27 24.43 -9.80
CA ILE A 64 16.31 23.55 -10.45
C ILE A 64 15.09 24.29 -11.04
N ARG A 65 14.80 25.53 -10.59
CA ARG A 65 13.63 26.30 -11.10
C ARG A 65 13.68 26.51 -12.61
N LYS A 66 14.88 26.70 -13.15
CA LYS A 66 15.07 27.00 -14.58
C LYS A 66 15.40 25.74 -15.41
N VAL A 67 15.35 24.56 -14.78
CA VAL A 67 15.54 23.28 -15.47
C VAL A 67 14.16 22.75 -15.88
N ARG A 68 14.01 22.40 -17.17
CA ARG A 68 12.77 21.80 -17.66
C ARG A 68 12.62 20.39 -17.06
N THR A 69 11.60 20.20 -16.21
CA THR A 69 11.32 18.97 -15.49
C THR A 69 9.96 18.34 -15.88
N GLU A 70 9.35 18.87 -16.94
CA GLU A 70 8.07 18.36 -17.43
C GLU A 70 8.31 17.27 -18.47
N PHE A 71 7.71 16.11 -18.25
CA PHE A 71 7.76 14.98 -19.17
C PHE A 71 6.32 14.57 -19.51
N ARG A 72 6.08 14.26 -20.78
CA ARG A 72 4.82 13.65 -21.21
C ARG A 72 4.71 12.26 -20.62
N GLU A 73 3.74 12.04 -19.76
CA GLU A 73 3.35 10.69 -19.35
C GLU A 73 2.30 10.16 -20.30
N GLU A 74 2.52 8.95 -20.78
CA GLU A 74 1.43 8.16 -21.33
C GLU A 74 0.43 7.87 -20.19
N LYS A 75 -0.81 8.29 -20.34
CA LYS A 75 -1.88 7.95 -19.42
C LYS A 75 -2.22 6.46 -19.60
N VAL A 76 -1.58 5.62 -18.80
CA VAL A 76 -1.94 4.21 -18.73
C VAL A 76 -3.21 4.09 -17.88
N LEU A 77 -4.26 3.53 -18.44
CA LEU A 77 -5.49 3.25 -17.69
C LEU A 77 -5.20 2.33 -16.51
N PRO A 78 -5.83 2.56 -15.35
CA PRO A 78 -5.71 1.66 -14.21
C PRO A 78 -6.12 0.25 -14.62
N ARG A 79 -5.30 -0.74 -14.26
CA ARG A 79 -5.66 -2.14 -14.45
C ARG A 79 -6.61 -2.55 -13.34
N THR A 80 -7.82 -2.92 -13.69
CA THR A 80 -8.80 -3.49 -12.76
C THR A 80 -8.68 -5.02 -12.76
N ILE A 81 -8.92 -5.62 -11.61
CA ILE A 81 -9.00 -7.07 -11.47
C ILE A 81 -10.41 -7.50 -11.92
N PRO A 82 -10.56 -8.43 -12.90
CA PRO A 82 -11.86 -8.95 -13.27
C PRO A 82 -12.56 -9.61 -12.08
N TYR A 83 -13.88 -9.49 -11.99
CA TYR A 83 -14.66 -10.11 -10.92
C TYR A 83 -14.46 -11.63 -10.85
N SER A 84 -14.38 -12.30 -12.00
CA SER A 84 -14.09 -13.75 -12.09
C SER A 84 -12.74 -14.13 -11.45
N THR A 85 -11.74 -13.29 -11.58
CA THR A 85 -10.43 -13.52 -10.95
C THR A 85 -10.53 -13.45 -9.41
N LEU A 86 -11.36 -12.54 -8.90
CA LEU A 86 -11.64 -12.44 -7.48
C LEU A 86 -12.40 -13.66 -6.98
N GLU A 87 -13.43 -14.08 -7.70
CA GLU A 87 -14.19 -15.30 -7.36
C GLU A 87 -13.28 -16.52 -7.30
N MET A 88 -12.36 -16.67 -8.26
CA MET A 88 -11.36 -17.74 -8.24
C MET A 88 -10.48 -17.68 -7.00
N LEU A 89 -9.99 -16.50 -6.63
CA LEU A 89 -9.16 -16.30 -5.45
C LEU A 89 -9.88 -16.69 -4.16
N LEU A 90 -11.07 -16.14 -3.96
CA LEU A 90 -11.88 -16.43 -2.78
C LEU A 90 -12.34 -17.90 -2.73
N SER A 91 -12.79 -18.47 -3.85
CA SER A 91 -13.17 -19.89 -3.92
C SER A 91 -12.00 -20.79 -3.55
N TYR A 92 -10.78 -20.49 -4.02
CA TYR A 92 -9.61 -21.22 -3.62
C TYR A 92 -9.33 -21.09 -2.12
N MET A 93 -9.38 -19.87 -1.57
CA MET A 93 -9.14 -19.66 -0.13
C MET A 93 -10.18 -20.38 0.73
N TYR A 94 -11.45 -20.37 0.34
CA TYR A 94 -12.50 -21.12 1.02
C TYR A 94 -12.32 -22.64 0.89
N SER A 95 -11.87 -23.14 -0.27
CA SER A 95 -11.58 -24.57 -0.43
C SER A 95 -10.47 -25.06 0.52
N LEU A 96 -9.48 -24.20 0.80
CA LEU A 96 -8.45 -24.52 1.79
C LEU A 96 -9.02 -24.60 3.22
N LYS A 97 -10.06 -23.83 3.53
CA LYS A 97 -10.73 -23.86 4.84
C LYS A 97 -11.43 -25.21 5.10
N LEU A 98 -11.92 -25.87 4.04
CA LEU A 98 -12.63 -27.14 4.10
C LEU A 98 -11.71 -28.37 4.18
N GLN A 99 -10.38 -28.21 4.11
CA GLN A 99 -9.44 -29.33 4.19
C GLN A 99 -9.39 -29.90 5.60
N GLU A 100 -9.56 -31.24 5.72
CA GLU A 100 -9.60 -31.96 7.01
C GLU A 100 -8.31 -31.87 7.83
N ASN A 101 -7.16 -31.64 7.19
CA ASN A 101 -5.84 -31.62 7.84
C ASN A 101 -5.41 -30.23 8.31
N ASN A 102 -6.33 -29.28 8.47
CA ASN A 102 -6.00 -27.97 8.97
C ASN A 102 -5.79 -27.99 10.49
N THR A 103 -4.61 -27.53 10.92
CA THR A 103 -4.39 -27.25 12.35
C THR A 103 -5.21 -26.00 12.74
N GLU A 104 -5.57 -25.90 14.02
CA GLU A 104 -6.31 -24.75 14.56
C GLU A 104 -5.60 -23.43 14.23
N CYS A 105 -4.30 -23.36 14.40
CA CYS A 105 -3.48 -22.18 14.05
C CYS A 105 -3.59 -21.84 12.56
N ARG A 106 -3.55 -22.83 11.67
CA ARG A 106 -3.68 -22.61 10.22
C ARG A 106 -5.07 -22.10 9.86
N THR A 107 -6.12 -22.66 10.47
CA THR A 107 -7.50 -22.21 10.27
C THR A 107 -7.69 -20.78 10.74
N LYS A 108 -7.16 -20.43 11.90
CA LYS A 108 -7.19 -19.08 12.46
C LYS A 108 -6.53 -18.05 11.52
N LEU A 109 -5.35 -18.38 10.99
CA LEU A 109 -4.65 -17.51 10.02
C LEU A 109 -5.39 -17.41 8.68
N LEU A 110 -5.95 -18.51 8.19
CA LEU A 110 -6.70 -18.52 6.94
C LEU A 110 -8.00 -17.70 7.06
N ASN A 111 -8.72 -17.80 8.18
CA ASN A 111 -9.90 -16.99 8.44
C ASN A 111 -9.58 -15.49 8.47
N ARG A 112 -8.45 -15.10 9.07
CA ARG A 112 -7.94 -13.71 8.98
C ARG A 112 -7.70 -13.31 7.53
N ASP A 113 -7.00 -14.13 6.76
CA ASP A 113 -6.63 -13.83 5.39
C ASP A 113 -7.85 -13.66 4.49
N ILE A 114 -8.86 -14.52 4.66
CA ILE A 114 -10.17 -14.39 3.98
C ILE A 114 -10.86 -13.08 4.40
N ALA A 115 -10.94 -12.80 5.70
CA ALA A 115 -11.56 -11.58 6.21
C ALA A 115 -10.90 -10.31 5.66
N VAL A 116 -9.56 -10.30 5.53
CA VAL A 116 -8.80 -9.19 4.91
C VAL A 116 -9.16 -9.04 3.44
N VAL A 117 -9.17 -10.12 2.66
CA VAL A 117 -9.48 -10.07 1.22
C VAL A 117 -10.91 -9.62 0.99
N GLU A 118 -11.87 -10.19 1.70
CA GLU A 118 -13.29 -9.83 1.59
C GLU A 118 -13.53 -8.37 1.97
N THR A 119 -12.90 -7.88 3.05
CA THR A 119 -13.02 -6.47 3.46
C THR A 119 -12.49 -5.52 2.39
N LEU A 120 -11.32 -5.83 1.81
CA LEU A 120 -10.74 -5.03 0.71
C LEU A 120 -11.71 -4.92 -0.46
N PHE A 121 -12.36 -6.01 -0.84
CA PHE A 121 -13.27 -6.05 -1.97
C PHE A 121 -14.64 -5.45 -1.68
N ALA A 122 -15.24 -5.77 -0.54
CA ALA A 122 -16.55 -5.27 -0.17
C ALA A 122 -16.57 -3.74 0.01
N THR A 123 -15.43 -3.15 0.40
CA THR A 123 -15.38 -1.75 0.81
C THR A 123 -14.51 -0.85 -0.06
N GLY A 124 -13.60 -1.40 -0.86
CA GLY A 124 -12.60 -0.63 -1.57
C GLY A 124 -11.66 0.18 -0.66
N ILE A 125 -11.53 -0.21 0.61
CA ILE A 125 -10.63 0.42 1.57
C ILE A 125 -9.16 0.32 1.11
N ARG A 126 -8.37 1.36 1.32
CA ARG A 126 -6.94 1.28 1.03
C ARG A 126 -6.26 0.31 2.00
N ILE A 127 -5.29 -0.46 1.52
CA ILE A 127 -4.58 -1.44 2.35
C ILE A 127 -3.95 -0.81 3.61
N SER A 128 -3.44 0.42 3.50
CA SER A 128 -2.91 1.16 4.65
C SER A 128 -3.99 1.51 5.67
N GLU A 129 -5.17 1.88 5.22
CA GLU A 129 -6.31 2.18 6.08
C GLU A 129 -6.83 0.90 6.76
N LEU A 130 -6.91 -0.22 6.03
CA LEU A 130 -7.29 -1.51 6.59
C LEU A 130 -6.31 -1.97 7.68
N CYS A 131 -5.01 -1.91 7.41
CA CYS A 131 -3.98 -2.33 8.37
C CYS A 131 -3.91 -1.43 9.62
N ASN A 132 -4.35 -0.18 9.53
CA ASN A 132 -4.39 0.77 10.63
C ASN A 132 -5.80 0.96 11.21
N LEU A 133 -6.77 0.11 10.86
CA LEU A 133 -8.16 0.24 11.26
C LEU A 133 -8.34 -0.12 12.75
N PRO A 134 -8.74 0.86 13.60
CA PRO A 134 -8.96 0.58 15.01
C PRO A 134 -10.28 -0.19 15.21
N GLN A 135 -10.32 -1.08 16.20
CA GLN A 135 -11.51 -1.86 16.54
C GLN A 135 -12.73 -0.98 16.86
N LYS A 136 -12.53 0.13 17.58
CA LYS A 136 -13.58 1.09 17.93
C LYS A 136 -14.27 1.75 16.74
N ASN A 137 -13.64 1.66 15.58
CA ASN A 137 -14.17 2.24 14.31
C ASN A 137 -14.98 1.23 13.50
N ILE A 138 -15.26 0.06 14.06
CA ILE A 138 -15.95 -1.04 13.38
C ILE A 138 -17.19 -1.40 14.17
N ASP A 139 -18.33 -1.30 13.52
CA ASP A 139 -19.61 -1.85 13.98
C ASP A 139 -19.97 -3.04 13.07
N LEU A 140 -19.74 -4.26 13.57
CA LEU A 140 -20.06 -5.48 12.83
C LEU A 140 -21.54 -5.83 12.84
N GLU A 141 -22.34 -5.26 13.74
CA GLU A 141 -23.79 -5.49 13.80
C GLU A 141 -24.47 -4.71 12.67
N GLN A 142 -24.06 -3.46 12.47
CA GLN A 142 -24.57 -2.62 11.39
C GLN A 142 -23.73 -2.71 10.10
N GLY A 143 -22.57 -3.38 10.12
CA GLY A 143 -21.67 -3.49 8.98
C GLY A 143 -21.02 -2.16 8.61
N ILE A 144 -20.79 -1.26 9.57
CA ILE A 144 -20.26 0.09 9.33
C ILE A 144 -18.81 0.20 9.78
N PHE A 145 -17.97 0.72 8.88
CA PHE A 145 -16.56 1.04 9.15
C PHE A 145 -16.33 2.54 9.04
N CYS A 146 -15.82 3.16 10.10
CA CYS A 146 -15.40 4.56 10.10
C CYS A 146 -13.93 4.67 9.75
N ILE A 147 -13.61 5.20 8.55
CA ILE A 147 -12.24 5.29 8.04
C ILE A 147 -11.75 6.73 8.11
N LYS A 148 -10.60 6.93 8.75
CA LYS A 148 -9.88 8.21 8.75
C LYS A 148 -8.93 8.29 7.57
N GLY A 149 -9.20 9.22 6.65
CA GLY A 149 -8.41 9.47 5.47
C GLY A 149 -7.39 10.62 5.63
N LYS A 150 -6.72 10.96 4.52
CA LYS A 150 -5.78 12.09 4.47
C LYS A 150 -6.46 13.40 4.87
N GLY A 151 -5.82 14.17 5.75
CA GLY A 151 -6.35 15.44 6.27
C GLY A 151 -7.41 15.27 7.36
N ASN A 152 -7.39 14.16 8.08
CA ASN A 152 -8.33 13.85 9.18
C ASN A 152 -9.81 13.83 8.75
N LYS A 153 -10.08 13.61 7.46
CA LYS A 153 -11.44 13.46 6.95
C LYS A 153 -11.92 12.05 7.22
N GLU A 154 -13.09 11.94 7.86
CA GLU A 154 -13.73 10.66 8.12
C GLU A 154 -14.68 10.29 6.98
N ARG A 155 -14.76 9.00 6.66
CA ARG A 155 -15.77 8.44 5.77
C ARG A 155 -16.27 7.13 6.32
N TYR A 156 -17.53 6.84 6.07
CA TYR A 156 -18.17 5.59 6.45
C TYR A 156 -18.23 4.67 5.25
N LEU A 157 -17.86 3.41 5.46
CA LEU A 157 -17.99 2.34 4.49
C LEU A 157 -18.99 1.34 5.07
N GLN A 158 -19.94 0.90 4.24
CA GLN A 158 -20.95 -0.07 4.65
C GLN A 158 -20.73 -1.39 3.93
N ILE A 159 -20.71 -2.48 4.69
CA ILE A 159 -20.67 -3.84 4.19
C ILE A 159 -22.12 -4.34 4.17
N GLY A 160 -22.68 -4.52 2.97
CA GLY A 160 -24.06 -5.01 2.78
C GLY A 160 -24.15 -6.53 2.63
N THR A 161 -23.04 -7.24 2.53
CA THR A 161 -23.00 -8.67 2.29
C THR A 161 -22.91 -9.44 3.62
N VAL A 162 -23.93 -10.21 3.92
CA VAL A 162 -24.04 -11.00 5.17
C VAL A 162 -22.84 -11.94 5.34
N GLN A 163 -22.44 -12.63 4.28
CA GLN A 163 -21.29 -13.56 4.29
C GLN A 163 -19.98 -12.89 4.74
N VAL A 164 -19.74 -11.66 4.28
CA VAL A 164 -18.54 -10.89 4.68
C VAL A 164 -18.61 -10.54 6.18
N LEU A 165 -19.78 -10.15 6.67
CA LEU A 165 -19.98 -9.85 8.09
C LEU A 165 -19.81 -11.09 8.96
N GLU A 166 -20.34 -12.23 8.57
CA GLU A 166 -20.15 -13.52 9.25
C GLU A 166 -18.67 -13.91 9.31
N GLN A 167 -17.93 -13.74 8.20
CA GLN A 167 -16.50 -14.01 8.16
C GLN A 167 -15.69 -13.07 9.09
N LEU A 168 -16.08 -11.81 9.18
CA LEU A 168 -15.47 -10.83 10.09
C LEU A 168 -15.80 -11.13 11.56
N GLN A 169 -17.02 -11.56 11.87
CA GLN A 169 -17.42 -11.99 13.21
C GLN A 169 -16.66 -13.24 13.64
N GLU A 170 -16.52 -14.22 12.71
CA GLU A 170 -15.74 -15.44 12.96
C GLU A 170 -14.26 -15.10 13.22
N TYR A 171 -13.67 -14.21 12.40
CA TYR A 171 -12.33 -13.69 12.66
C TYR A 171 -12.23 -13.06 14.05
N LYS A 172 -13.13 -12.15 14.41
CA LYS A 172 -13.13 -11.48 15.71
C LYS A 172 -13.23 -12.47 16.86
N ARG A 173 -14.09 -13.47 16.75
CA ARG A 173 -14.26 -14.53 17.76
C ARG A 173 -12.99 -15.34 17.96
N GLN A 174 -12.31 -15.71 16.88
CA GLN A 174 -11.08 -16.52 16.95
C GLN A 174 -9.87 -15.74 17.50
N TRP A 175 -9.86 -14.43 17.33
CA TRP A 175 -8.76 -13.55 17.74
C TRP A 175 -9.11 -12.71 18.98
N GLU A 176 -10.16 -13.06 19.71
CA GLU A 176 -10.66 -12.28 20.84
C GLU A 176 -9.59 -11.97 21.89
N ILE A 177 -8.76 -12.97 22.25
CA ILE A 177 -7.70 -12.81 23.25
C ILE A 177 -6.66 -11.79 22.81
N GLU A 178 -6.19 -11.87 21.58
CA GLU A 178 -5.19 -10.95 21.03
C GLU A 178 -5.79 -9.57 20.75
N LEU A 179 -7.03 -9.53 20.28
CA LEU A 179 -7.74 -8.27 20.04
C LEU A 179 -7.92 -7.45 21.33
N ASN A 180 -8.13 -8.09 22.47
CA ASN A 180 -8.24 -7.39 23.76
C ASN A 180 -6.92 -6.73 24.21
N GLN A 181 -5.80 -7.02 23.57
CA GLN A 181 -4.48 -6.49 23.92
C GLN A 181 -4.01 -5.36 22.98
N THR A 182 -4.81 -5.00 21.96
CA THR A 182 -4.43 -4.02 20.94
C THR A 182 -5.62 -3.17 20.51
N GLU A 183 -5.36 -2.01 19.94
CA GLU A 183 -6.40 -1.19 19.32
C GLU A 183 -6.74 -1.58 17.87
N PHE A 184 -5.84 -2.31 17.19
CA PHE A 184 -6.00 -2.65 15.78
C PHE A 184 -6.93 -3.84 15.58
N PHE A 185 -7.71 -3.81 14.49
CA PHE A 185 -8.62 -4.90 14.18
C PHE A 185 -7.96 -6.05 13.44
N PHE A 186 -7.10 -5.80 12.46
CA PHE A 186 -6.41 -6.88 11.75
C PHE A 186 -5.01 -7.12 12.31
N LEU A 187 -4.75 -8.38 12.72
CA LEU A 187 -3.54 -8.77 13.42
C LEU A 187 -2.67 -9.73 12.62
N ASN A 188 -1.37 -9.68 12.88
CA ASN A 188 -0.42 -10.68 12.39
C ASN A 188 -0.46 -11.95 13.28
N ARG A 189 0.34 -12.95 12.95
CA ARG A 189 0.39 -14.22 13.69
C ARG A 189 0.86 -14.09 15.15
N PHE A 190 1.41 -12.95 15.53
CA PHE A 190 1.91 -12.68 16.88
C PHE A 190 0.96 -11.80 17.71
N GLY A 191 -0.23 -11.46 17.19
CA GLY A 191 -1.18 -10.58 17.85
C GLY A 191 -0.88 -9.09 17.69
N GLU A 192 0.10 -8.72 16.85
CA GLU A 192 0.43 -7.34 16.57
C GLU A 192 -0.29 -6.84 15.31
N ARG A 193 -0.25 -5.52 15.07
CA ARG A 193 -0.83 -4.89 13.88
C ARG A 193 -0.41 -5.58 12.58
N TYR A 194 -1.37 -5.93 11.73
CA TYR A 194 -1.10 -6.50 10.43
C TYR A 194 -0.43 -5.49 9.50
N SER A 195 0.71 -5.83 8.92
CA SER A 195 1.44 -4.89 8.06
C SER A 195 0.95 -4.94 6.61
N GLU A 196 0.97 -3.78 5.94
CA GLU A 196 0.62 -3.67 4.52
C GLU A 196 1.44 -4.60 3.62
N GLN A 197 2.73 -4.76 3.95
CA GLN A 197 3.61 -5.64 3.18
C GLN A 197 3.24 -7.12 3.37
N ALA A 198 2.83 -7.51 4.59
CA ALA A 198 2.35 -8.85 4.84
C ALA A 198 1.04 -9.12 4.10
N ALA A 199 0.11 -8.16 4.09
CA ALA A 199 -1.13 -8.27 3.33
C ALA A 199 -0.90 -8.39 1.82
N ARG A 200 0.01 -7.58 1.25
CA ARG A 200 0.39 -7.70 -0.18
C ARG A 200 1.00 -9.06 -0.51
N ARG A 201 1.91 -9.55 0.34
CA ARG A 201 2.52 -10.88 0.17
C ARG A 201 1.49 -12.00 0.29
N MET A 202 0.54 -11.87 1.21
CA MET A 202 -0.56 -12.82 1.40
C MET A 202 -1.41 -12.92 0.14
N VAL A 203 -1.91 -11.81 -0.38
CA VAL A 203 -2.73 -11.79 -1.61
C VAL A 203 -1.96 -12.40 -2.79
N LYS A 204 -0.70 -11.99 -2.98
CA LYS A 204 0.15 -12.54 -4.05
C LYS A 204 0.29 -14.06 -3.92
N ARG A 205 0.58 -14.56 -2.72
CA ARG A 205 0.73 -16.00 -2.45
C ARG A 205 -0.54 -16.79 -2.80
N TYR A 206 -1.72 -16.31 -2.39
CA TYR A 206 -2.97 -17.01 -2.71
C TYR A 206 -3.31 -16.93 -4.20
N ALA A 207 -2.99 -15.83 -4.87
CA ALA A 207 -3.15 -15.73 -6.32
C ALA A 207 -2.25 -16.73 -7.07
N GLU A 208 -0.99 -16.89 -6.65
CA GLU A 208 -0.06 -17.89 -7.20
C GLU A 208 -0.56 -19.32 -6.95
N LEU A 209 -1.01 -19.64 -5.74
CA LEU A 209 -1.56 -20.95 -5.40
C LEU A 209 -2.86 -21.27 -6.13
N ALA A 210 -3.68 -20.27 -6.39
CA ALA A 210 -4.90 -20.40 -7.19
C ALA A 210 -4.62 -20.41 -8.72
N MET A 211 -3.35 -20.45 -9.14
CA MET A 211 -2.91 -20.41 -10.55
C MET A 211 -3.46 -19.21 -11.33
N ILE A 212 -3.63 -18.06 -10.66
CA ILE A 212 -4.09 -16.83 -11.28
C ILE A 212 -2.91 -16.15 -11.96
N ASN A 213 -2.89 -16.11 -13.29
CA ASN A 213 -1.82 -15.53 -14.11
C ASN A 213 -1.84 -13.99 -14.19
N LEU A 214 -2.78 -13.34 -13.49
CA LEU A 214 -2.88 -11.88 -13.42
C LEU A 214 -2.13 -11.36 -12.20
N HIS A 215 -1.55 -10.16 -12.35
CA HIS A 215 -0.93 -9.46 -11.22
C HIS A 215 -2.02 -8.92 -10.28
N VAL A 216 -2.34 -9.69 -9.25
CA VAL A 216 -3.34 -9.32 -8.24
C VAL A 216 -2.65 -8.50 -7.14
N THR A 217 -3.14 -7.28 -6.93
CA THR A 217 -2.68 -6.41 -5.84
C THR A 217 -3.87 -5.80 -5.12
N PRO A 218 -3.75 -5.48 -3.82
CA PRO A 218 -4.83 -4.85 -3.05
C PRO A 218 -5.08 -3.37 -3.40
N HIS A 219 -4.84 -2.99 -4.64
CA HIS A 219 -5.05 -1.62 -5.18
C HIS A 219 -5.57 -1.72 -6.60
#